data_fd4f540813686bdbad314c0a5b39dabf
#
_entry.id   fd4f540813686bdbad314c0a5b39dabf
#
_cell.length_a   1.000
_cell.length_b   1.000
_cell.length_c   1.000
_cell.angle_alpha   90.00
_cell.angle_beta   90.00
_cell.angle_gamma   90.00
#
_symmetry.space_group_name_H-M   'P 1'
#
loop_
_entity.id
_entity.type
_entity.pdbx_description
1 polymer ?
#
loop_
_entity_poly.entity_id
_entity_poly.type
_entity_poly.pdbx_seq_one_letter_code
_entity_poly.pdbx_strand_id
1 'polypeptide(L)'
;MKKMKKAVYLILFSVLTANSQVMENPNTDMSVAPVEQLALTQEWDKVFPKSDKVDHRKVTFVNRYGITLAADMYTPKDAAGKLPAIAVSGPFGAVKEQSSGLYAQQLAERGFITIAFDPSFTGESGGSPRRVASPDINTEDFSAAVDFLSVQPDVDSSRIGVLGICGWGGIAIQTAINDPRIKATVASTMYDMTRVAANGYFDTDNSAEKRNAARASLAAQRTEDYRNGSYKRAGGVVDPLPADAPQFVKDYHAYYKTPRGYHPRSGNSTDGWNVTSILPLMNFRFFEYAGELENAVMILHGEKAHSRYFGEDTFKLLCGDNKELLIVDGASHCDLYDNLDKIPMDRIAQFFSKRMPAE
;
A
#
# COMPACT_ATOMS: atom_id res chain seq x y z
N MET A 1 26.52 32.84 47.37
CA MET A 1 26.60 32.48 45.92
C MET A 1 26.81 31.00 45.80
N LYS A 2 25.71 30.22 45.63
CA LYS A 2 25.77 28.76 45.41
C LYS A 2 25.71 28.49 43.91
N LYS A 3 26.76 27.89 43.36
CA LYS A 3 26.83 27.42 41.96
C LYS A 3 25.93 26.19 41.81
N MET A 4 24.82 26.34 41.12
CA MET A 4 24.03 25.21 40.64
C MET A 4 24.73 24.59 39.45
N LYS A 5 25.17 23.34 39.59
CA LYS A 5 25.65 22.50 38.48
C LYS A 5 24.44 22.03 37.70
N LYS A 6 24.26 22.48 36.45
CA LYS A 6 23.33 21.89 35.51
C LYS A 6 23.90 20.54 35.06
N ALA A 7 23.27 19.45 35.44
CA ALA A 7 23.52 18.15 34.85
C ALA A 7 22.77 18.10 33.50
N VAL A 8 23.53 18.15 32.42
CA VAL A 8 23.01 17.89 31.06
C VAL A 8 23.02 16.38 30.88
N TYR A 9 21.84 15.77 30.84
CA TYR A 9 21.69 14.40 30.41
C TYR A 9 21.85 14.37 28.89
N LEU A 10 23.04 14.00 28.43
CA LEU A 10 23.32 13.72 27.03
C LEU A 10 22.79 12.30 26.73
N ILE A 11 21.59 12.22 26.14
CA ILE A 11 21.14 10.97 25.50
C ILE A 11 21.89 10.88 24.18
N LEU A 12 22.95 10.09 24.15
CA LEU A 12 23.67 9.77 22.94
C LEU A 12 22.79 8.84 22.09
N PHE A 13 22.11 9.40 21.10
CA PHE A 13 21.79 8.65 19.91
C PHE A 13 23.06 8.54 19.09
N SER A 14 23.73 7.38 19.14
CA SER A 14 24.81 7.08 18.23
C SER A 14 24.24 6.92 16.81
N VAL A 15 24.41 7.96 16.02
CA VAL A 15 24.31 7.81 14.56
C VAL A 15 25.50 6.96 14.13
N LEU A 16 25.24 5.69 13.83
CA LEU A 16 26.21 4.80 13.22
C LEU A 16 26.52 5.31 11.81
N THR A 17 27.63 6.00 11.66
CA THR A 17 28.29 6.12 10.37
C THR A 17 28.76 4.73 9.99
N ALA A 18 28.24 4.19 8.88
CA ALA A 18 28.56 2.89 8.38
C ALA A 18 30.02 2.81 7.94
N ASN A 19 30.87 2.30 8.81
CA ASN A 19 32.10 1.65 8.41
C ASN A 19 31.85 0.15 8.47
N SER A 20 31.92 -0.48 7.29
CA SER A 20 31.73 -1.91 7.10
C SER A 20 32.84 -2.71 7.81
N GLN A 21 32.62 -3.04 9.05
CA GLN A 21 33.20 -4.20 9.70
C GLN A 21 32.06 -5.07 10.21
N VAL A 22 31.89 -6.21 9.56
CA VAL A 22 31.02 -7.28 10.06
C VAL A 22 31.58 -7.72 11.41
N MET A 23 30.96 -7.24 12.47
CA MET A 23 31.18 -7.81 13.81
C MET A 23 30.32 -9.07 13.91
N GLU A 24 30.95 -10.23 13.79
CA GLU A 24 30.32 -11.49 14.21
C GLU A 24 29.98 -11.38 15.70
N ASN A 25 28.72 -11.29 16.02
CA ASN A 25 28.22 -11.34 17.39
C ASN A 25 27.82 -12.80 17.69
N PRO A 26 28.57 -13.55 18.54
CA PRO A 26 28.35 -14.98 18.76
C PRO A 26 27.13 -15.31 19.63
N ASN A 27 26.25 -14.35 19.96
CA ASN A 27 25.11 -14.57 20.86
C ASN A 27 23.80 -13.98 20.31
N THR A 28 23.49 -14.24 19.06
CA THR A 28 22.11 -14.09 18.59
C THR A 28 21.45 -15.46 18.52
N ASP A 29 20.89 -15.90 19.64
CA ASP A 29 19.78 -16.85 19.62
C ASP A 29 18.57 -16.11 19.02
N MET A 30 18.61 -15.89 17.71
CA MET A 30 17.47 -15.51 16.91
C MET A 30 16.63 -16.78 16.78
N SER A 31 15.85 -17.10 17.82
CA SER A 31 14.70 -17.96 17.64
C SER A 31 13.76 -17.22 16.70
N VAL A 32 13.94 -17.46 15.39
CA VAL A 32 13.01 -16.97 14.36
C VAL A 32 11.66 -17.53 14.77
N ALA A 33 10.74 -16.66 15.13
CA ALA A 33 9.38 -17.08 15.43
C ALA A 33 8.90 -17.97 14.29
N PRO A 34 8.22 -19.08 14.56
CA PRO A 34 7.80 -19.99 13.51
C PRO A 34 6.97 -19.19 12.50
N VAL A 35 7.38 -19.27 11.24
CA VAL A 35 6.68 -18.57 10.13
C VAL A 35 5.25 -19.10 10.08
N GLU A 36 4.27 -18.20 10.17
CA GLU A 36 2.86 -18.56 10.08
C GLU A 36 2.59 -19.28 8.75
N GLN A 37 2.03 -20.50 8.84
CA GLN A 37 1.64 -21.26 7.66
C GLN A 37 0.28 -20.77 7.16
N LEU A 38 0.27 -20.17 5.97
CA LEU A 38 -0.93 -19.64 5.37
C LEU A 38 -1.65 -20.68 4.51
N ALA A 39 -2.98 -20.71 4.58
CA ALA A 39 -3.82 -21.50 3.68
C ALA A 39 -4.07 -20.70 2.39
N LEU A 40 -3.28 -20.98 1.35
CA LEU A 40 -3.37 -20.27 0.07
C LEU A 40 -4.27 -21.01 -0.92
N THR A 41 -5.21 -20.30 -1.53
CA THR A 41 -6.07 -20.79 -2.61
C THR A 41 -5.22 -21.05 -3.86
N GLN A 42 -5.25 -22.27 -4.39
CA GLN A 42 -4.45 -22.65 -5.57
C GLN A 42 -5.18 -22.40 -6.89
N GLU A 43 -6.51 -22.31 -6.86
CA GLU A 43 -7.33 -22.02 -8.03
C GLU A 43 -7.22 -20.56 -8.46
N TRP A 44 -7.53 -20.30 -9.74
CA TRP A 44 -7.62 -18.94 -10.26
C TRP A 44 -8.94 -18.30 -9.84
N ASP A 45 -8.95 -17.62 -8.70
CA ASP A 45 -10.12 -16.96 -8.12
C ASP A 45 -10.10 -15.43 -8.27
N LYS A 46 -9.35 -14.94 -9.25
CA LYS A 46 -9.20 -13.51 -9.53
C LYS A 46 -10.35 -12.96 -10.37
N VAL A 47 -10.69 -11.70 -10.15
CA VAL A 47 -11.78 -11.00 -10.87
C VAL A 47 -11.39 -10.57 -12.30
N PHE A 48 -10.23 -10.98 -12.77
CA PHE A 48 -9.71 -10.71 -14.11
C PHE A 48 -9.21 -12.01 -14.77
N PRO A 49 -9.17 -12.08 -16.11
CA PRO A 49 -8.76 -13.28 -16.82
C PRO A 49 -7.26 -13.54 -16.64
N LYS A 50 -6.89 -14.81 -16.62
CA LYS A 50 -5.49 -15.25 -16.59
C LYS A 50 -4.84 -14.98 -17.95
N SER A 51 -3.65 -14.38 -17.92
CA SER A 51 -2.82 -14.18 -19.11
C SER A 51 -2.06 -15.46 -19.49
N ASP A 52 -1.92 -15.70 -20.77
CA ASP A 52 -1.09 -16.77 -21.33
C ASP A 52 0.38 -16.35 -21.55
N LYS A 53 0.69 -15.05 -21.39
CA LYS A 53 2.03 -14.47 -21.59
C LYS A 53 2.91 -14.52 -20.34
N VAL A 54 2.35 -14.81 -19.19
CA VAL A 54 3.06 -14.80 -17.93
C VAL A 54 2.89 -16.10 -17.16
N ASP A 55 3.91 -16.49 -16.42
CA ASP A 55 3.83 -17.51 -15.40
C ASP A 55 3.35 -16.90 -14.10
N HIS A 56 2.49 -17.63 -13.39
CA HIS A 56 1.92 -17.20 -12.12
C HIS A 56 2.17 -18.26 -11.06
N ARG A 57 2.61 -17.82 -9.89
CA ARG A 57 2.71 -18.65 -8.67
C ARG A 57 2.39 -17.85 -7.42
N LYS A 58 1.87 -18.52 -6.39
CA LYS A 58 1.73 -17.92 -5.08
C LYS A 58 3.06 -17.97 -4.33
N VAL A 59 3.35 -16.91 -3.59
CA VAL A 59 4.55 -16.78 -2.75
C VAL A 59 4.18 -16.19 -1.40
N THR A 60 5.02 -16.42 -0.42
CA THR A 60 4.90 -15.79 0.91
C THR A 60 6.23 -15.17 1.32
N PHE A 61 6.17 -14.11 2.09
CA PHE A 61 7.31 -13.46 2.72
C PHE A 61 6.91 -12.87 4.06
N VAL A 62 7.87 -12.54 4.91
CA VAL A 62 7.61 -12.08 6.27
C VAL A 62 8.08 -10.66 6.42
N ASN A 63 7.26 -9.78 7.01
CA ASN A 63 7.66 -8.44 7.35
C ASN A 63 8.44 -8.41 8.68
N ARG A 64 9.09 -7.29 9.01
CA ARG A 64 9.90 -7.17 10.25
C ARG A 64 9.10 -7.33 11.54
N TYR A 65 7.78 -7.30 11.49
CA TYR A 65 6.89 -7.58 12.62
C TYR A 65 6.54 -9.06 12.77
N GLY A 66 7.12 -9.93 11.92
CA GLY A 66 6.87 -11.37 11.95
C GLY A 66 5.55 -11.78 11.32
N ILE A 67 4.88 -10.90 10.59
CA ILE A 67 3.63 -11.20 9.88
C ILE A 67 3.96 -11.78 8.51
N THR A 68 3.44 -12.97 8.22
CA THR A 68 3.57 -13.61 6.91
C THR A 68 2.59 -13.00 5.93
N LEU A 69 3.10 -12.50 4.80
CA LEU A 69 2.31 -11.92 3.72
C LEU A 69 2.14 -12.92 2.58
N ALA A 70 0.96 -12.95 1.99
CA ALA A 70 0.63 -13.73 0.80
C ALA A 70 0.64 -12.86 -0.44
N ALA A 71 1.28 -13.33 -1.50
CA ALA A 71 1.33 -12.63 -2.78
C ALA A 71 1.15 -13.58 -3.96
N ASP A 72 0.71 -13.00 -5.07
CA ASP A 72 0.74 -13.59 -6.41
C ASP A 72 1.95 -13.01 -7.15
N MET A 73 2.87 -13.87 -7.56
CA MET A 73 4.03 -13.48 -8.37
C MET A 73 3.77 -13.81 -9.83
N TYR A 74 4.06 -12.84 -10.70
CA TYR A 74 3.94 -12.95 -12.14
C TYR A 74 5.30 -12.73 -12.79
N THR A 75 5.69 -13.64 -13.68
CA THR A 75 6.97 -13.60 -14.41
C THR A 75 6.70 -13.70 -15.91
N PRO A 76 7.28 -12.86 -16.76
CA PRO A 76 7.19 -13.00 -18.21
C PRO A 76 7.69 -14.40 -18.63
N LYS A 77 6.95 -15.11 -19.50
CA LYS A 77 7.36 -16.47 -19.95
C LYS A 77 8.67 -16.48 -20.76
N ASP A 78 8.89 -15.43 -21.52
CA ASP A 78 10.08 -15.30 -22.38
C ASP A 78 11.20 -14.49 -21.69
N ALA A 79 11.22 -14.51 -20.35
CA ALA A 79 12.22 -13.80 -19.56
C ALA A 79 13.63 -14.34 -19.81
N ALA A 80 14.58 -13.46 -20.09
CA ALA A 80 16.00 -13.77 -20.20
C ALA A 80 16.82 -12.86 -19.29
N GLY A 81 17.68 -13.46 -18.46
CA GLY A 81 18.51 -12.72 -17.52
C GLY A 81 17.70 -12.16 -16.34
N LYS A 82 18.30 -11.22 -15.62
CA LYS A 82 17.65 -10.55 -14.49
C LYS A 82 16.78 -9.40 -14.96
N LEU A 83 15.54 -9.35 -14.48
CA LEU A 83 14.56 -8.34 -14.83
C LEU A 83 14.33 -7.34 -13.70
N PRO A 84 13.89 -6.10 -14.04
CA PRO A 84 13.39 -5.17 -13.03
C PRO A 84 12.12 -5.74 -12.37
N ALA A 85 11.89 -5.38 -11.11
CA ALA A 85 10.74 -5.90 -10.38
C ALA A 85 9.86 -4.80 -9.78
N ILE A 86 8.56 -5.09 -9.62
CA ILE A 86 7.58 -4.15 -9.09
C ILE A 86 6.68 -4.86 -8.07
N ALA A 87 6.63 -4.31 -6.85
CA ALA A 87 5.64 -4.71 -5.85
C ALA A 87 4.36 -3.87 -6.00
N VAL A 88 3.21 -4.52 -6.01
CA VAL A 88 1.90 -3.89 -6.24
C VAL A 88 0.95 -4.20 -5.10
N SER A 89 0.23 -3.20 -4.58
CA SER A 89 -0.84 -3.41 -3.60
C SER A 89 -1.97 -2.39 -3.74
N GLY A 90 -3.11 -2.71 -3.15
CA GLY A 90 -4.32 -1.88 -3.15
C GLY A 90 -5.41 -2.38 -4.11
N PRO A 91 -6.53 -1.70 -4.13
CA PRO A 91 -6.98 -0.56 -3.30
C PRO A 91 -7.07 -0.87 -1.80
N PHE A 92 -7.18 0.18 -0.98
CA PHE A 92 -7.39 0.03 0.46
C PHE A 92 -8.72 -0.70 0.73
N GLY A 93 -8.65 -1.86 1.40
CA GLY A 93 -9.80 -2.74 1.61
C GLY A 93 -10.06 -3.75 0.49
N ALA A 94 -9.28 -3.74 -0.57
CA ALA A 94 -9.25 -4.78 -1.60
C ALA A 94 -8.29 -5.93 -1.23
N VAL A 95 -8.21 -6.92 -2.09
CA VAL A 95 -7.26 -8.04 -2.03
C VAL A 95 -6.53 -8.19 -3.37
N LYS A 96 -5.42 -8.92 -3.37
CA LYS A 96 -4.55 -9.12 -4.54
C LYS A 96 -5.26 -9.79 -5.74
N GLU A 97 -6.38 -10.44 -5.51
CA GLU A 97 -7.22 -11.03 -6.55
C GLU A 97 -8.03 -10.01 -7.36
N GLN A 98 -7.98 -8.73 -6.96
CA GLN A 98 -8.69 -7.61 -7.57
C GLN A 98 -7.70 -6.73 -8.38
N SER A 99 -7.83 -5.42 -8.27
CA SER A 99 -7.08 -4.42 -9.06
C SER A 99 -5.56 -4.60 -9.03
N SER A 100 -4.96 -4.84 -7.86
CA SER A 100 -3.49 -4.98 -7.77
C SER A 100 -2.95 -6.17 -8.54
N GLY A 101 -3.66 -7.30 -8.57
CA GLY A 101 -3.30 -8.46 -9.37
C GLY A 101 -3.40 -8.18 -10.87
N LEU A 102 -4.43 -7.45 -11.31
CA LEU A 102 -4.55 -7.02 -12.70
C LEU A 102 -3.36 -6.15 -13.13
N TYR A 103 -3.01 -5.13 -12.33
CA TYR A 103 -1.86 -4.27 -12.60
C TYR A 103 -0.56 -5.07 -12.62
N ALA A 104 -0.36 -5.98 -11.67
CA ALA A 104 0.82 -6.84 -11.62
C ALA A 104 0.93 -7.71 -12.86
N GLN A 105 -0.15 -8.39 -13.26
CA GLN A 105 -0.19 -9.20 -14.49
C GLN A 105 0.13 -8.35 -15.73
N GLN A 106 -0.50 -7.18 -15.86
CA GLN A 106 -0.30 -6.29 -17.00
C GLN A 106 1.12 -5.73 -17.10
N LEU A 107 1.77 -5.47 -15.99
CA LEU A 107 3.18 -5.04 -15.96
C LEU A 107 4.12 -6.22 -16.26
N ALA A 108 3.76 -7.43 -15.81
CA ALA A 108 4.53 -8.63 -16.16
C ALA A 108 4.48 -8.93 -17.66
N GLU A 109 3.34 -8.72 -18.34
CA GLU A 109 3.24 -8.80 -19.80
C GLU A 109 4.15 -7.80 -20.54
N ARG A 110 4.64 -6.77 -19.83
CA ARG A 110 5.51 -5.71 -20.34
C ARG A 110 6.96 -5.84 -19.90
N GLY A 111 7.35 -7.00 -19.37
CA GLY A 111 8.75 -7.33 -19.11
C GLY A 111 9.23 -7.09 -17.68
N PHE A 112 8.35 -6.95 -16.70
CA PHE A 112 8.70 -6.85 -15.29
C PHE A 112 8.41 -8.15 -14.55
N ILE A 113 9.22 -8.51 -13.56
CA ILE A 113 8.78 -9.44 -12.53
C ILE A 113 7.93 -8.66 -11.55
N THR A 114 6.72 -9.15 -11.24
CA THR A 114 5.81 -8.43 -10.35
C THR A 114 5.25 -9.31 -9.25
N ILE A 115 4.96 -8.70 -8.11
CA ILE A 115 4.12 -9.33 -7.08
C ILE A 115 2.93 -8.43 -6.76
N ALA A 116 1.75 -9.03 -6.64
CA ALA A 116 0.59 -8.41 -6.01
C ALA A 116 0.39 -9.06 -4.64
N PHE A 117 0.43 -8.29 -3.56
CA PHE A 117 0.33 -8.85 -2.21
C PHE A 117 -0.88 -8.35 -1.44
N ASP A 118 -1.42 -9.22 -0.58
CA ASP A 118 -2.37 -8.81 0.45
C ASP A 118 -1.61 -8.17 1.60
N PRO A 119 -2.07 -7.02 2.11
CA PRO A 119 -1.48 -6.40 3.29
C PRO A 119 -1.62 -7.27 4.54
N SER A 120 -0.79 -7.01 5.54
CA SER A 120 -0.97 -7.55 6.89
C SER A 120 -2.42 -7.47 7.35
N PHE A 121 -2.91 -8.50 8.01
CA PHE A 121 -4.26 -8.63 8.57
C PHE A 121 -5.40 -8.80 7.55
N THR A 122 -5.13 -8.87 6.25
CA THR A 122 -6.16 -8.92 5.20
C THR A 122 -5.93 -10.05 4.21
N GLY A 123 -6.96 -10.37 3.44
CA GLY A 123 -6.87 -11.38 2.38
C GLY A 123 -6.37 -12.73 2.90
N GLU A 124 -5.38 -13.28 2.19
CA GLU A 124 -4.68 -14.51 2.57
C GLU A 124 -3.45 -14.25 3.45
N SER A 125 -3.02 -12.99 3.63
CA SER A 125 -1.93 -12.64 4.55
C SER A 125 -2.29 -12.88 6.00
N GLY A 126 -1.29 -13.15 6.83
CA GLY A 126 -1.41 -13.41 8.25
C GLY A 126 -1.68 -12.16 9.09
N GLY A 127 -1.45 -12.33 10.38
CA GLY A 127 -1.63 -11.30 11.40
C GLY A 127 -3.01 -11.33 12.08
N SER A 128 -2.99 -11.01 13.37
CA SER A 128 -4.19 -10.99 14.23
C SER A 128 -4.21 -9.72 15.10
N PRO A 129 -5.37 -9.12 15.32
CA PRO A 129 -6.69 -9.50 14.79
C PRO A 129 -6.84 -9.20 13.31
N ARG A 130 -7.73 -9.87 12.62
CA ARG A 130 -8.02 -9.64 11.19
C ARG A 130 -8.66 -8.28 10.95
N ARG A 131 -8.45 -7.69 9.74
CA ARG A 131 -9.07 -6.43 9.31
C ARG A 131 -8.56 -5.21 10.10
N VAL A 132 -7.29 -5.23 10.50
CA VAL A 132 -6.59 -4.05 11.01
C VAL A 132 -5.98 -3.28 9.87
N ALA A 133 -6.05 -1.95 9.95
CA ALA A 133 -5.24 -1.05 9.13
C ALA A 133 -4.28 -0.29 10.06
N SER A 134 -3.03 -0.22 9.68
CA SER A 134 -1.98 0.48 10.43
C SER A 134 -1.07 1.23 9.46
N PRO A 135 -0.90 2.56 9.61
CA PRO A 135 -0.05 3.31 8.70
C PRO A 135 1.41 2.85 8.72
N ASP A 136 1.92 2.43 9.86
CA ASP A 136 3.29 1.95 10.03
C ASP A 136 3.46 0.53 9.45
N ILE A 137 2.65 -0.44 9.91
CA ILE A 137 2.76 -1.83 9.47
C ILE A 137 2.49 -1.95 7.96
N ASN A 138 1.51 -1.23 7.43
CA ASN A 138 1.21 -1.29 6.01
C ASN A 138 2.28 -0.59 5.13
N THR A 139 2.98 0.41 5.64
CA THR A 139 4.18 0.96 4.99
C THR A 139 5.31 -0.07 4.97
N GLU A 140 5.52 -0.78 6.08
CA GLU A 140 6.48 -1.87 6.20
C GLU A 140 6.19 -3.03 5.25
N ASP A 141 4.91 -3.35 5.00
CA ASP A 141 4.53 -4.44 4.09
C ASP A 141 5.11 -4.26 2.67
N PHE A 142 5.22 -3.02 2.17
CA PHE A 142 5.93 -2.73 0.92
C PHE A 142 7.44 -2.91 1.03
N SER A 143 8.08 -2.48 2.12
CA SER A 143 9.51 -2.70 2.33
C SER A 143 9.85 -4.18 2.41
N ALA A 144 9.01 -4.99 3.07
CA ALA A 144 9.14 -6.44 3.10
C ALA A 144 8.97 -7.08 1.70
N ALA A 145 8.09 -6.53 0.87
CA ALA A 145 7.97 -6.93 -0.53
C ALA A 145 9.24 -6.61 -1.34
N VAL A 146 9.88 -5.47 -1.06
CA VAL A 146 11.19 -5.10 -1.63
C VAL A 146 12.29 -6.07 -1.16
N ASP A 147 12.32 -6.42 0.13
CA ASP A 147 13.24 -7.42 0.67
C ASP A 147 13.11 -8.75 -0.07
N PHE A 148 11.87 -9.24 -0.19
CA PHE A 148 11.58 -10.49 -0.90
C PHE A 148 12.04 -10.44 -2.35
N LEU A 149 11.73 -9.38 -3.09
CA LEU A 149 12.12 -9.22 -4.50
C LEU A 149 13.64 -9.12 -4.65
N SER A 150 14.32 -8.44 -3.73
CA SER A 150 15.77 -8.23 -3.78
C SER A 150 16.60 -9.52 -3.75
N VAL A 151 16.04 -10.61 -3.21
CA VAL A 151 16.73 -11.91 -3.09
C VAL A 151 16.27 -12.93 -4.12
N GLN A 152 15.34 -12.59 -5.02
CA GLN A 152 14.92 -13.51 -6.07
C GLN A 152 16.02 -13.64 -7.14
N PRO A 153 16.33 -14.86 -7.61
CA PRO A 153 17.45 -15.11 -8.52
C PRO A 153 17.31 -14.38 -9.87
N ASP A 154 16.08 -14.22 -10.35
CA ASP A 154 15.76 -13.63 -11.66
C ASP A 154 15.48 -12.13 -11.57
N VAL A 155 15.57 -11.51 -10.38
CA VAL A 155 15.37 -10.08 -10.16
C VAL A 155 16.69 -9.33 -10.16
N ASP A 156 16.72 -8.21 -10.86
CA ASP A 156 17.75 -7.20 -10.73
C ASP A 156 17.43 -6.31 -9.51
N SER A 157 18.11 -6.58 -8.40
CA SER A 157 17.87 -5.90 -7.12
C SER A 157 18.18 -4.39 -7.13
N SER A 158 18.91 -3.91 -8.14
CA SER A 158 19.16 -2.47 -8.34
C SER A 158 17.97 -1.75 -9.02
N ARG A 159 16.97 -2.51 -9.50
CA ARG A 159 15.87 -2.03 -10.34
C ARG A 159 14.51 -2.47 -9.76
N ILE A 160 14.22 -2.01 -8.55
CA ILE A 160 12.94 -2.32 -7.86
C ILE A 160 12.08 -1.06 -7.80
N GLY A 161 10.82 -1.21 -8.20
CA GLY A 161 9.78 -0.20 -8.08
C GLY A 161 8.60 -0.68 -7.24
N VAL A 162 7.74 0.26 -6.86
CA VAL A 162 6.46 -0.02 -6.20
C VAL A 162 5.31 0.67 -6.90
N LEU A 163 4.14 0.04 -6.86
CA LEU A 163 2.90 0.62 -7.37
C LEU A 163 1.79 0.44 -6.34
N GLY A 164 1.22 1.56 -5.92
CA GLY A 164 0.07 1.57 -5.02
C GLY A 164 -1.18 2.11 -5.69
N ILE A 165 -2.34 1.51 -5.38
CA ILE A 165 -3.64 1.90 -5.95
C ILE A 165 -4.54 2.41 -4.82
N CYS A 166 -5.24 3.53 -5.02
CA CYS A 166 -6.12 4.13 -4.04
C CYS A 166 -5.37 4.50 -2.75
N GLY A 167 -5.80 4.09 -1.56
CA GLY A 167 -5.09 4.31 -0.31
C GLY A 167 -3.66 3.77 -0.29
N TRP A 168 -3.40 2.71 -1.05
CA TRP A 168 -2.05 2.14 -1.20
C TRP A 168 -1.13 2.99 -2.08
N GLY A 169 -1.69 3.90 -2.89
CA GLY A 169 -0.89 4.90 -3.59
C GLY A 169 -0.16 5.84 -2.63
N GLY A 170 -0.87 6.31 -1.60
CA GLY A 170 -0.24 7.11 -0.53
C GLY A 170 0.79 6.32 0.29
N ILE A 171 0.47 5.05 0.60
CA ILE A 171 1.38 4.16 1.32
C ILE A 171 2.65 3.88 0.47
N ALA A 172 2.52 3.68 -0.84
CA ALA A 172 3.65 3.47 -1.74
C ALA A 172 4.62 4.67 -1.76
N ILE A 173 4.09 5.91 -1.81
CA ILE A 173 4.92 7.13 -1.72
C ILE A 173 5.58 7.20 -0.34
N GLN A 174 4.83 6.94 0.75
CA GLN A 174 5.40 6.94 2.11
C GLN A 174 6.50 5.90 2.27
N THR A 175 6.33 4.71 1.67
CA THR A 175 7.38 3.69 1.68
C THR A 175 8.62 4.14 0.91
N ALA A 176 8.45 4.77 -0.25
CA ALA A 176 9.57 5.27 -1.05
C ALA A 176 10.36 6.38 -0.34
N ILE A 177 9.71 7.18 0.52
CA ILE A 177 10.39 8.15 1.41
C ILE A 177 11.27 7.41 2.42
N ASN A 178 10.82 6.26 2.93
CA ASN A 178 11.52 5.49 3.96
C ASN A 178 12.58 4.54 3.40
N ASP A 179 12.42 4.07 2.14
CA ASP A 179 13.24 2.99 1.55
C ASP A 179 13.89 3.42 0.23
N PRO A 180 15.18 3.84 0.25
CA PRO A 180 15.87 4.33 -0.93
C PRO A 180 16.19 3.24 -1.98
N ARG A 181 15.93 1.96 -1.69
CA ARG A 181 16.03 0.87 -2.68
C ARG A 181 14.93 0.94 -3.73
N ILE A 182 13.82 1.62 -3.43
CA ILE A 182 12.72 1.85 -4.36
C ILE A 182 13.12 2.94 -5.35
N LYS A 183 13.41 2.57 -6.60
CA LYS A 183 13.90 3.49 -7.63
C LYS A 183 12.81 4.29 -8.33
N ALA A 184 11.61 3.71 -8.41
CA ALA A 184 10.46 4.35 -9.04
C ALA A 184 9.16 3.96 -8.33
N THR A 185 8.26 4.92 -8.16
CA THR A 185 6.96 4.73 -7.51
C THR A 185 5.85 5.22 -8.42
N VAL A 186 4.80 4.41 -8.57
CA VAL A 186 3.55 4.83 -9.20
C VAL A 186 2.42 4.81 -8.18
N ALA A 187 1.73 5.93 -8.03
CA ALA A 187 0.56 6.08 -7.17
C ALA A 187 -0.68 6.32 -8.04
N SER A 188 -1.45 5.25 -8.29
CA SER A 188 -2.64 5.29 -9.12
C SER A 188 -3.87 5.66 -8.28
N THR A 189 -4.61 6.68 -8.73
CA THR A 189 -5.85 7.16 -8.10
C THR A 189 -5.76 7.25 -6.57
N MET A 190 -4.64 7.80 -6.08
CA MET A 190 -4.21 7.73 -4.69
C MET A 190 -5.11 8.46 -3.70
N TYR A 191 -5.01 8.03 -2.44
CA TYR A 191 -5.46 8.77 -1.26
C TYR A 191 -4.29 9.01 -0.31
N ASP A 192 -4.37 10.12 0.42
CA ASP A 192 -3.73 10.22 1.73
C ASP A 192 -4.72 9.69 2.79
N MET A 193 -4.52 8.43 3.19
CA MET A 193 -5.38 7.77 4.18
C MET A 193 -5.32 8.44 5.56
N THR A 194 -4.21 9.10 5.89
CA THR A 194 -4.05 9.81 7.15
C THR A 194 -4.81 11.14 7.15
N ARG A 195 -4.78 11.86 6.02
CA ARG A 195 -5.54 13.10 5.83
C ARG A 195 -7.05 12.85 5.83
N VAL A 196 -7.52 11.88 5.06
CA VAL A 196 -8.97 11.60 5.01
C VAL A 196 -9.48 11.11 6.35
N ALA A 197 -8.69 10.31 7.08
CA ALA A 197 -9.04 9.86 8.42
C ALA A 197 -9.13 11.02 9.44
N ALA A 198 -8.27 12.01 9.31
CA ALA A 198 -8.19 13.16 10.23
C ALA A 198 -9.17 14.28 9.89
N ASN A 199 -9.45 14.50 8.60
CA ASN A 199 -10.11 15.71 8.10
C ASN A 199 -11.41 15.45 7.33
N GLY A 200 -11.72 14.16 7.05
CA GLY A 200 -12.83 13.81 6.15
C GLY A 200 -12.52 14.10 4.66
N TYR A 201 -13.48 13.79 3.80
CA TYR A 201 -13.37 14.14 2.39
C TYR A 201 -13.38 15.65 2.21
N PHE A 202 -12.54 16.16 1.31
CA PHE A 202 -12.38 17.58 1.00
C PHE A 202 -12.07 18.44 2.24
N ASP A 203 -11.49 17.82 3.29
CA ASP A 203 -11.17 18.46 4.57
C ASP A 203 -12.39 19.09 5.30
N THR A 204 -13.61 18.60 5.06
CA THR A 204 -14.86 19.13 5.64
C THR A 204 -14.95 18.94 7.16
N ASP A 205 -14.16 18.03 7.71
CA ASP A 205 -14.12 17.71 9.14
C ASP A 205 -12.83 18.18 9.83
N ASN A 206 -12.08 19.05 9.16
CA ASN A 206 -10.79 19.54 9.67
C ASN A 206 -10.94 20.54 10.82
N SER A 207 -11.32 20.04 12.00
CA SER A 207 -11.30 20.83 13.24
C SER A 207 -10.83 19.99 14.44
N ALA A 208 -10.23 20.64 15.42
CA ALA A 208 -9.82 19.97 16.66
C ALA A 208 -11.02 19.38 17.42
N GLU A 209 -12.16 20.06 17.39
CA GLU A 209 -13.41 19.60 18.00
C GLU A 209 -13.88 18.26 17.39
N LYS A 210 -14.00 18.19 16.06
CA LYS A 210 -14.43 16.96 15.35
C LYS A 210 -13.45 15.80 15.59
N ARG A 211 -12.14 16.07 15.51
CA ARG A 211 -11.13 15.04 15.80
C ARG A 211 -11.17 14.55 17.24
N ASN A 212 -11.40 15.44 18.22
CA ASN A 212 -11.52 15.05 19.62
C ASN A 212 -12.79 14.22 19.87
N ALA A 213 -13.91 14.58 19.27
CA ALA A 213 -15.14 13.79 19.33
C ALA A 213 -14.93 12.39 18.72
N ALA A 214 -14.28 12.30 17.58
CA ALA A 214 -13.92 11.02 16.93
C ALA A 214 -13.01 10.17 17.84
N ARG A 215 -11.95 10.77 18.43
CA ARG A 215 -11.06 10.06 19.36
C ARG A 215 -11.81 9.51 20.57
N ALA A 216 -12.72 10.32 21.16
CA ALA A 216 -13.52 9.89 22.32
C ALA A 216 -14.43 8.68 21.95
N SER A 217 -15.10 8.75 20.81
CA SER A 217 -15.94 7.65 20.30
C SER A 217 -15.11 6.38 20.04
N LEU A 218 -13.97 6.52 19.39
CA LEU A 218 -13.08 5.39 19.09
C LEU A 218 -12.45 4.79 20.36
N ALA A 219 -12.12 5.61 21.35
CA ALA A 219 -11.63 5.12 22.65
C ALA A 219 -12.70 4.34 23.40
N ALA A 220 -13.96 4.79 23.38
CA ALA A 220 -15.09 4.04 23.92
C ALA A 220 -15.26 2.70 23.19
N GLN A 221 -15.21 2.69 21.85
CA GLN A 221 -15.29 1.46 21.07
C GLN A 221 -14.14 0.49 21.39
N ARG A 222 -12.91 0.96 21.60
CA ARG A 222 -11.79 0.10 22.03
C ARG A 222 -12.10 -0.61 23.35
N THR A 223 -12.72 0.09 24.29
CA THR A 223 -13.13 -0.50 25.58
C THR A 223 -14.18 -1.59 25.39
N GLU A 224 -15.16 -1.35 24.49
CA GLU A 224 -16.17 -2.37 24.16
C GLU A 224 -15.56 -3.58 23.44
N ASP A 225 -14.68 -3.35 22.46
CA ASP A 225 -13.97 -4.42 21.75
C ASP A 225 -13.18 -5.30 22.74
N TYR A 226 -12.47 -4.67 23.70
CA TYR A 226 -11.73 -5.39 24.74
C TYR A 226 -12.65 -6.21 25.68
N ARG A 227 -13.75 -5.60 26.12
CA ARG A 227 -14.74 -6.25 27.02
C ARG A 227 -15.38 -7.47 26.35
N ASN A 228 -15.67 -7.36 25.06
CA ASN A 228 -16.38 -8.39 24.32
C ASN A 228 -15.44 -9.44 23.70
N GLY A 229 -14.12 -9.23 23.71
CA GLY A 229 -13.15 -10.09 23.04
C GLY A 229 -13.36 -10.12 21.51
N SER A 230 -13.95 -9.08 20.92
CA SER A 230 -14.28 -9.00 19.51
C SER A 230 -14.12 -7.58 18.99
N TYR A 231 -14.01 -7.41 17.67
CA TYR A 231 -13.74 -6.12 17.04
C TYR A 231 -14.92 -5.71 16.16
N LYS A 232 -15.48 -4.52 16.45
CA LYS A 232 -16.55 -3.95 15.64
C LYS A 232 -16.05 -3.62 14.24
N ARG A 233 -16.78 -4.07 13.22
CA ARG A 233 -16.50 -3.76 11.82
C ARG A 233 -17.14 -2.43 11.40
N ALA A 234 -16.45 -1.70 10.52
CA ALA A 234 -16.95 -0.44 9.98
C ALA A 234 -18.02 -0.62 8.87
N GLY A 235 -18.19 -1.86 8.40
CA GLY A 235 -18.90 -2.14 7.16
C GLY A 235 -18.00 -2.00 5.94
N GLY A 236 -18.36 -2.68 4.85
CA GLY A 236 -17.71 -2.50 3.55
C GLY A 236 -18.30 -1.32 2.78
N VAL A 237 -18.22 -1.38 1.45
CA VAL A 237 -18.98 -0.45 0.60
C VAL A 237 -20.47 -0.65 0.84
N VAL A 238 -21.22 0.47 0.92
CA VAL A 238 -22.64 0.45 1.26
C VAL A 238 -23.45 -0.44 0.31
N ASP A 239 -24.31 -1.29 0.86
CA ASP A 239 -25.23 -2.15 0.14
C ASP A 239 -26.46 -2.45 1.04
N PRO A 240 -27.70 -2.17 0.61
CA PRO A 240 -28.10 -1.67 -0.72
C PRO A 240 -27.63 -0.24 -0.97
N LEU A 241 -27.42 0.09 -2.27
CA LEU A 241 -27.02 1.43 -2.69
C LEU A 241 -28.14 2.43 -2.45
N PRO A 242 -27.93 3.53 -1.68
CA PRO A 242 -28.93 4.60 -1.55
C PRO A 242 -29.26 5.26 -2.89
N ALA A 243 -30.53 5.61 -3.10
CA ALA A 243 -30.99 6.21 -4.36
C ALA A 243 -30.30 7.57 -4.68
N ASP A 244 -30.01 8.33 -3.63
CA ASP A 244 -29.36 9.66 -3.69
C ASP A 244 -27.84 9.60 -3.48
N ALA A 245 -27.24 8.39 -3.52
CA ALA A 245 -25.80 8.24 -3.32
C ALA A 245 -25.00 9.11 -4.29
N PRO A 246 -23.92 9.77 -3.83
CA PRO A 246 -22.97 10.48 -4.70
C PRO A 246 -22.37 9.56 -5.76
N GLN A 247 -21.93 10.11 -6.89
CA GLN A 247 -21.43 9.30 -8.01
C GLN A 247 -20.27 8.38 -7.59
N PHE A 248 -19.33 8.86 -6.81
CA PHE A 248 -18.19 8.03 -6.36
C PHE A 248 -18.62 6.84 -5.48
N VAL A 249 -19.71 6.97 -4.72
CA VAL A 249 -20.28 5.86 -3.94
C VAL A 249 -20.93 4.84 -4.88
N LYS A 250 -21.61 5.30 -5.93
CA LYS A 250 -22.14 4.42 -7.00
C LYS A 250 -21.00 3.66 -7.71
N ASP A 251 -19.89 4.34 -8.00
CA ASP A 251 -18.73 3.73 -8.66
C ASP A 251 -18.10 2.64 -7.77
N TYR A 252 -17.95 2.91 -6.47
CA TYR A 252 -17.48 1.89 -5.51
C TYR A 252 -18.44 0.71 -5.39
N HIS A 253 -19.75 0.97 -5.30
CA HIS A 253 -20.74 -0.10 -5.27
C HIS A 253 -20.67 -0.94 -6.54
N ALA A 254 -20.61 -0.31 -7.73
CA ALA A 254 -20.51 -1.00 -9.01
C ALA A 254 -19.26 -1.89 -9.11
N TYR A 255 -18.15 -1.50 -8.47
CA TYR A 255 -16.96 -2.34 -8.42
C TYR A 255 -17.06 -3.43 -7.34
N TYR A 256 -17.25 -3.07 -6.08
CA TYR A 256 -17.11 -4.00 -4.96
C TYR A 256 -18.32 -4.90 -4.68
N LYS A 257 -19.52 -4.50 -5.11
CA LYS A 257 -20.78 -5.20 -4.80
C LYS A 257 -21.41 -5.92 -6.01
N THR A 258 -20.72 -5.93 -7.15
CA THR A 258 -21.17 -6.63 -8.37
C THR A 258 -20.08 -7.58 -8.87
N PRO A 259 -20.38 -8.50 -9.81
CA PRO A 259 -19.38 -9.40 -10.39
C PRO A 259 -18.18 -8.70 -11.03
N ARG A 260 -18.24 -7.39 -11.28
CA ARG A 260 -17.12 -6.60 -11.83
C ARG A 260 -15.85 -6.72 -10.99
N GLY A 261 -15.98 -6.65 -9.66
CA GLY A 261 -14.82 -6.66 -8.78
C GLY A 261 -15.10 -7.23 -7.39
N TYR A 262 -16.28 -7.84 -7.15
CA TYR A 262 -16.57 -8.49 -5.86
C TYR A 262 -15.59 -9.62 -5.58
N HIS A 263 -15.05 -9.65 -4.38
CA HIS A 263 -14.26 -10.77 -3.90
C HIS A 263 -14.56 -11.07 -2.41
N PRO A 264 -14.78 -12.35 -2.02
CA PRO A 264 -15.23 -12.69 -0.66
C PRO A 264 -14.19 -12.37 0.42
N ARG A 265 -12.90 -12.32 0.10
CA ARG A 265 -11.84 -11.92 1.04
C ARG A 265 -11.65 -10.41 1.16
N SER A 266 -12.19 -9.61 0.22
CA SER A 266 -12.09 -8.16 0.24
C SER A 266 -12.94 -7.54 1.35
N GLY A 267 -12.36 -6.64 2.15
CA GLY A 267 -13.07 -5.87 3.16
C GLY A 267 -14.16 -4.98 2.58
N ASN A 268 -13.86 -4.33 1.46
CA ASN A 268 -14.83 -3.45 0.79
C ASN A 268 -16.03 -4.22 0.22
N SER A 269 -15.81 -5.46 -0.22
CA SER A 269 -16.89 -6.33 -0.71
C SER A 269 -17.73 -6.91 0.42
N THR A 270 -17.19 -7.00 1.64
CA THR A 270 -17.81 -7.67 2.80
C THR A 270 -18.04 -6.71 3.97
N ASP A 271 -17.38 -6.91 5.10
CA ASP A 271 -17.66 -6.30 6.40
C ASP A 271 -16.71 -5.13 6.79
N GLY A 272 -15.75 -4.82 5.94
CA GLY A 272 -14.84 -3.67 6.11
C GLY A 272 -13.72 -3.91 7.13
N TRP A 273 -13.22 -2.81 7.66
CA TRP A 273 -12.14 -2.74 8.63
C TRP A 273 -12.67 -2.75 10.06
N ASN A 274 -11.79 -3.06 11.03
CA ASN A 274 -12.06 -2.75 12.43
C ASN A 274 -12.23 -1.24 12.59
N VAL A 275 -13.35 -0.80 13.20
CA VAL A 275 -13.65 0.64 13.38
C VAL A 275 -12.49 1.39 14.01
N THR A 276 -11.81 0.76 14.98
CA THR A 276 -10.71 1.37 15.73
C THR A 276 -9.42 1.55 14.90
N SER A 277 -9.33 0.96 13.69
CA SER A 277 -8.20 1.18 12.76
C SER A 277 -8.07 2.62 12.30
N ILE A 278 -9.16 3.42 12.34
CA ILE A 278 -9.11 4.83 11.98
C ILE A 278 -8.28 5.66 12.96
N LEU A 279 -8.15 5.22 14.23
CA LEU A 279 -7.47 5.97 15.27
C LEU A 279 -5.97 6.20 15.00
N PRO A 280 -5.16 5.19 14.66
CA PRO A 280 -3.78 5.41 14.26
C PRO A 280 -3.67 6.21 12.96
N LEU A 281 -4.53 5.97 11.97
CA LEU A 281 -4.54 6.73 10.72
C LEU A 281 -4.76 8.22 10.94
N MET A 282 -5.75 8.62 11.76
CA MET A 282 -6.03 10.04 12.01
C MET A 282 -4.98 10.76 12.87
N ASN A 283 -4.07 10.03 13.51
CA ASN A 283 -3.01 10.59 14.34
C ASN A 283 -1.60 10.41 13.74
N PHE A 284 -1.52 9.87 12.53
CA PHE A 284 -0.31 9.76 11.74
C PHE A 284 -0.33 10.80 10.60
N ARG A 285 0.84 11.13 10.05
CA ARG A 285 0.95 12.01 8.89
C ARG A 285 1.89 11.39 7.88
N PHE A 286 1.35 11.09 6.70
CA PHE A 286 2.18 10.77 5.55
C PHE A 286 2.79 12.04 4.97
N PHE A 287 3.87 11.87 4.24
CA PHE A 287 4.50 12.89 3.41
C PHE A 287 5.18 14.04 4.15
N GLU A 288 5.44 13.92 5.46
CA GLU A 288 6.18 14.94 6.21
C GLU A 288 7.56 15.23 5.59
N TYR A 289 8.20 14.19 5.03
CA TYR A 289 9.49 14.28 4.35
C TYR A 289 9.42 14.07 2.84
N ALA A 290 8.27 14.34 2.21
CA ALA A 290 8.07 14.13 0.77
C ALA A 290 9.03 14.96 -0.09
N GLY A 291 9.43 16.15 0.39
CA GLY A 291 10.41 17.01 -0.27
C GLY A 291 11.84 16.45 -0.32
N GLU A 292 12.14 15.41 0.50
CA GLU A 292 13.44 14.73 0.53
C GLU A 292 13.48 13.49 -0.38
N LEU A 293 12.35 13.10 -0.99
CA LEU A 293 12.26 11.92 -1.85
C LEU A 293 12.97 12.16 -3.20
N GLU A 294 14.18 11.62 -3.32
CA GLU A 294 15.03 11.76 -4.53
C GLU A 294 14.53 10.86 -5.67
N ASN A 295 14.02 9.66 -5.38
CA ASN A 295 13.62 8.69 -6.39
C ASN A 295 12.38 9.13 -7.19
N ALA A 296 12.19 8.51 -8.37
CA ALA A 296 11.16 8.94 -9.30
C ALA A 296 9.75 8.61 -8.80
N VAL A 297 8.79 9.53 -9.02
CA VAL A 297 7.38 9.32 -8.67
C VAL A 297 6.48 9.72 -9.84
N MET A 298 5.54 8.86 -10.19
CA MET A 298 4.38 9.20 -11.03
C MET A 298 3.11 9.11 -10.19
N ILE A 299 2.37 10.21 -10.13
CA ILE A 299 1.01 10.24 -9.59
C ILE A 299 0.03 10.21 -10.76
N LEU A 300 -0.89 9.26 -10.75
CA LEU A 300 -1.89 9.04 -11.79
C LEU A 300 -3.29 9.19 -11.22
N HIS A 301 -4.12 10.06 -11.80
CA HIS A 301 -5.52 10.22 -11.42
C HIS A 301 -6.44 10.27 -12.62
N GLY A 302 -7.69 9.84 -12.43
CA GLY A 302 -8.76 10.16 -13.36
C GLY A 302 -9.19 11.63 -13.24
N GLU A 303 -9.54 12.26 -14.35
CA GLU A 303 -10.04 13.64 -14.39
C GLU A 303 -11.26 13.82 -13.47
N LYS A 304 -12.18 12.84 -13.47
CA LYS A 304 -13.43 12.82 -12.68
C LYS A 304 -13.29 12.15 -11.31
N ALA A 305 -12.09 11.75 -10.93
CA ALA A 305 -11.88 11.10 -9.65
C ALA A 305 -12.09 12.09 -8.50
N HIS A 306 -13.02 11.79 -7.60
CA HIS A 306 -13.27 12.59 -6.39
C HIS A 306 -12.04 12.70 -5.47
N SER A 307 -11.11 11.77 -5.59
CA SER A 307 -9.85 11.71 -4.83
C SER A 307 -8.69 12.47 -5.49
N ARG A 308 -8.90 13.11 -6.64
CA ARG A 308 -7.85 13.75 -7.43
C ARG A 308 -7.06 14.80 -6.65
N TYR A 309 -7.72 15.53 -5.76
CA TYR A 309 -7.07 16.56 -4.94
C TYR A 309 -5.98 16.01 -4.02
N PHE A 310 -6.09 14.75 -3.55
CA PHE A 310 -5.01 14.13 -2.77
C PHE A 310 -3.72 14.02 -3.59
N GLY A 311 -3.82 13.56 -4.83
CA GLY A 311 -2.66 13.43 -5.71
C GLY A 311 -2.07 14.78 -6.12
N GLU A 312 -2.93 15.77 -6.47
CA GLU A 312 -2.48 17.11 -6.83
C GLU A 312 -1.76 17.80 -5.66
N ASP A 313 -2.27 17.64 -4.44
CA ASP A 313 -1.64 18.25 -3.26
C ASP A 313 -0.36 17.51 -2.86
N THR A 314 -0.34 16.18 -2.92
CA THR A 314 0.88 15.40 -2.67
C THR A 314 1.96 15.73 -3.70
N PHE A 315 1.59 15.88 -4.98
CA PHE A 315 2.54 16.25 -6.04
C PHE A 315 3.27 17.58 -5.76
N LYS A 316 2.59 18.55 -5.16
CA LYS A 316 3.17 19.85 -4.76
C LYS A 316 4.22 19.73 -3.66
N LEU A 317 4.19 18.65 -2.86
CA LEU A 317 5.16 18.39 -1.80
C LEU A 317 6.45 17.74 -2.34
N LEU A 318 6.38 17.10 -3.51
CA LEU A 318 7.50 16.40 -4.11
C LEU A 318 8.46 17.40 -4.77
N CYS A 319 9.76 17.17 -4.64
CA CYS A 319 10.83 17.97 -5.27
C CYS A 319 11.55 17.20 -6.37
N GLY A 320 12.24 17.93 -7.26
CA GLY A 320 13.02 17.35 -8.36
C GLY A 320 12.25 17.26 -9.68
N ASP A 321 12.98 16.95 -10.76
CA ASP A 321 12.49 16.91 -12.15
C ASP A 321 12.05 15.52 -12.62
N ASN A 322 12.16 14.52 -11.75
CA ASN A 322 11.77 13.13 -11.99
C ASN A 322 10.39 12.78 -11.43
N LYS A 323 9.56 13.78 -11.20
CA LYS A 323 8.18 13.66 -10.70
C LYS A 323 7.19 13.95 -11.84
N GLU A 324 6.16 13.12 -11.95
CA GLU A 324 5.17 13.22 -13.01
C GLU A 324 3.75 13.17 -12.40
N LEU A 325 2.89 14.10 -12.82
CA LEU A 325 1.45 14.06 -12.54
C LEU A 325 0.71 13.79 -13.85
N LEU A 326 0.01 12.68 -13.92
CA LEU A 326 -0.75 12.27 -15.11
C LEU A 326 -2.24 12.24 -14.78
N ILE A 327 -3.03 13.07 -15.48
CA ILE A 327 -4.48 13.08 -15.38
C ILE A 327 -5.05 12.37 -16.60
N VAL A 328 -5.84 11.32 -16.37
CA VAL A 328 -6.49 10.53 -17.42
C VAL A 328 -7.85 11.12 -17.72
N ASP A 329 -8.02 11.59 -18.95
CA ASP A 329 -9.21 12.27 -19.42
C ASP A 329 -10.46 11.39 -19.29
N GLY A 330 -11.53 11.96 -18.75
CA GLY A 330 -12.83 11.35 -18.56
C GLY A 330 -12.88 10.15 -17.61
N ALA A 331 -11.77 9.74 -16.97
CA ALA A 331 -11.76 8.62 -16.05
C ALA A 331 -12.23 8.99 -14.64
N SER A 332 -13.04 8.12 -14.04
CA SER A 332 -13.39 8.15 -12.61
C SER A 332 -12.30 7.51 -11.74
N HIS A 333 -12.50 7.53 -10.44
CA HIS A 333 -11.61 6.82 -9.49
C HIS A 333 -11.57 5.31 -9.77
N CYS A 334 -12.73 4.68 -9.92
CA CYS A 334 -12.86 3.23 -10.10
C CYS A 334 -12.60 2.77 -11.55
N ASP A 335 -12.58 3.66 -12.53
CA ASP A 335 -12.11 3.32 -13.88
C ASP A 335 -10.62 2.93 -13.86
N LEU A 336 -9.85 3.50 -12.95
CA LEU A 336 -8.44 3.15 -12.77
C LEU A 336 -8.23 1.89 -11.90
N TYR A 337 -9.28 1.11 -11.63
CA TYR A 337 -9.16 -0.18 -10.94
C TYR A 337 -9.02 -1.34 -11.94
N ASP A 338 -9.80 -1.32 -13.02
CA ASP A 338 -9.95 -2.48 -13.91
C ASP A 338 -10.22 -2.13 -15.39
N ASN A 339 -10.49 -0.86 -15.71
CA ASN A 339 -10.77 -0.48 -17.09
C ASN A 339 -9.47 -0.23 -17.87
N LEU A 340 -9.00 -1.26 -18.59
CA LEU A 340 -7.74 -1.20 -19.36
C LEU A 340 -7.78 -0.20 -20.52
N ASP A 341 -8.95 0.25 -20.96
CA ASP A 341 -9.08 1.33 -21.96
C ASP A 341 -8.77 2.70 -21.35
N LYS A 342 -8.85 2.82 -20.02
CA LYS A 342 -8.56 4.04 -19.27
C LYS A 342 -7.22 3.98 -18.54
N ILE A 343 -6.82 2.82 -18.04
CA ILE A 343 -5.55 2.67 -17.35
C ILE A 343 -4.42 2.72 -18.39
N PRO A 344 -3.53 3.74 -18.34
CA PRO A 344 -2.48 3.91 -19.35
C PRO A 344 -1.29 2.97 -19.06
N MET A 345 -1.50 1.64 -19.14
CA MET A 345 -0.52 0.63 -18.77
C MET A 345 0.81 0.78 -19.47
N ASP A 346 0.80 1.14 -20.77
CA ASP A 346 2.05 1.36 -21.52
C ASP A 346 2.83 2.57 -20.99
N ARG A 347 2.14 3.62 -20.60
CA ARG A 347 2.76 4.82 -20.02
C ARG A 347 3.36 4.53 -18.63
N ILE A 348 2.66 3.70 -17.83
CA ILE A 348 3.17 3.23 -16.53
C ILE A 348 4.43 2.39 -16.73
N ALA A 349 4.39 1.43 -17.66
CA ALA A 349 5.54 0.57 -17.97
C ALA A 349 6.73 1.38 -18.51
N GLN A 350 6.50 2.35 -19.40
CA GLN A 350 7.52 3.28 -19.90
C GLN A 350 8.16 4.10 -18.77
N PHE A 351 7.35 4.57 -17.82
CA PHE A 351 7.87 5.30 -16.66
C PHE A 351 8.83 4.43 -15.85
N PHE A 352 8.43 3.22 -15.49
CA PHE A 352 9.30 2.29 -14.75
C PHE A 352 10.57 1.96 -15.55
N SER A 353 10.46 1.63 -16.84
CA SER A 353 11.63 1.32 -17.69
C SER A 353 12.60 2.48 -17.78
N LYS A 354 12.09 3.72 -17.93
CA LYS A 354 12.91 4.93 -18.00
C LYS A 354 13.62 5.26 -16.68
N ARG A 355 12.96 4.99 -15.55
CA ARG A 355 13.43 5.35 -14.20
C ARG A 355 14.21 4.22 -13.50
N MET A 356 14.20 3.04 -14.09
CA MET A 356 14.95 1.86 -13.67
C MET A 356 15.74 1.30 -14.88
N PRO A 357 16.69 2.06 -15.47
CA PRO A 357 17.47 1.59 -16.62
C PRO A 357 18.36 0.41 -16.20
N ALA A 358 18.69 -0.48 -17.17
CA ALA A 358 19.80 -1.41 -16.96
C ALA A 358 21.13 -0.65 -16.91
N GLU A 359 22.04 -1.08 -16.02
CA GLU A 359 23.40 -0.57 -15.98
C GLU A 359 24.21 -0.97 -17.21
#